data_45bc2691c0ad429a3fc9ef02611efe21
#
_entry.id   45bc2691c0ad429a3fc9ef02611efe21
#
_cell.length_a   1.000
_cell.length_b   1.000
_cell.length_c   1.000
_cell.angle_alpha   90.00
_cell.angle_beta   90.00
_cell.angle_gamma   90.00
#
_symmetry.space_group_name_H-M   'P 1'
#
loop_
_entity.id
_entity.type
_entity.pdbx_description
1 polymer ?
#
loop_
_entity_poly.entity_id
_entity_poly.type
_entity_poly.pdbx_seq_one_letter_code
_entity_poly.pdbx_strand_id
1 'polypeptide(L)'
;MRDRFSNRLGFILISAGCAIGIGNVWRFPYIVGQYGGAAFVLIYLFFLVILGLPVMVMEYSVGRASQKSAALSFDVLEPKGTKWHFMKYVAMAGNYILMMFYTSVCGWLFYYCYKMLMGDFNGLNVGQINNEFGLMLSNPLIQVGMMFLVVCIGFFICSKGLQNGVEKVSKYMMLCLLVLMLVLAVRSLILPGAMEGVKFYLLPDFSKMQNVSDVVFAAMGQAFFTLSLGIGAIAIFGSYIDKSKKLTSEAITVVCLDTFVALVAGFIVIPACFAYNVDPGQGPGLIFQTLPNIFANMQFGNIWGALFFLFLSFAALTIIIAVFENIITMTMEWTGWSHSKTIKVSFVLVFVLSLPCALGFNVLSFVQPLGAGSTIQDLEDFIVSNNLLPLGSLCYVLFCTSKYGWGFKNFLKEANCGEGISFPKQVGFYVSYIIPVIILVIFIQGYISKFL
;
A
#
# COMPACT_ATOMS: atom_id res chain seq x y z
N MET A 1 -12.49 1.26 -27.54
CA MET A 1 -11.10 1.64 -27.21
C MET A 1 -10.99 1.68 -25.70
N ARG A 2 -9.89 1.22 -25.13
CA ARG A 2 -9.65 1.33 -23.69
C ARG A 2 -9.42 2.80 -23.34
N ASP A 3 -9.98 3.26 -22.20
CA ASP A 3 -9.70 4.58 -21.67
C ASP A 3 -8.20 4.71 -21.40
N ARG A 4 -7.65 5.90 -21.65
CA ARG A 4 -6.23 6.22 -21.39
C ARG A 4 -6.15 7.42 -20.50
N PHE A 5 -5.06 7.53 -19.75
CA PHE A 5 -4.76 8.75 -19.01
C PHE A 5 -4.57 9.95 -19.93
N SER A 6 -4.96 11.12 -19.46
CA SER A 6 -4.89 12.36 -20.24
C SER A 6 -3.43 12.76 -20.54
N ASN A 7 -2.49 12.44 -19.64
CA ASN A 7 -1.08 12.72 -19.81
C ASN A 7 -0.20 11.80 -18.93
N ARG A 8 1.13 11.83 -19.18
CA ARG A 8 2.13 11.04 -18.44
C ARG A 8 2.16 11.38 -16.94
N LEU A 9 1.99 12.64 -16.57
CA LEU A 9 1.98 13.06 -15.17
C LEU A 9 0.79 12.43 -14.43
N GLY A 10 -0.40 12.39 -15.05
CA GLY A 10 -1.57 11.68 -14.52
C GLY A 10 -1.28 10.21 -14.26
N PHE A 11 -0.69 9.52 -15.23
CA PHE A 11 -0.26 8.12 -15.06
C PHE A 11 0.70 7.95 -13.87
N ILE A 12 1.78 8.75 -13.80
CA ILE A 12 2.79 8.64 -12.72
C ILE A 12 2.14 8.87 -11.35
N LEU A 13 1.34 9.94 -11.21
CA LEU A 13 0.73 10.28 -9.92
C LEU A 13 -0.31 9.25 -9.46
N ILE A 14 -1.04 8.62 -10.38
CA ILE A 14 -2.02 7.59 -10.00
C ILE A 14 -1.31 6.27 -9.71
N SER A 15 -0.33 5.86 -10.53
CA SER A 15 0.46 4.65 -10.27
C SER A 15 1.25 4.77 -8.96
N ALA A 16 1.82 5.94 -8.70
CA ALA A 16 2.44 6.23 -7.41
C ALA A 16 1.40 6.27 -6.28
N GLY A 17 0.21 6.84 -6.50
CA GLY A 17 -0.88 6.84 -5.53
C GLY A 17 -1.41 5.45 -5.20
N CYS A 18 -1.26 4.48 -6.09
CA CYS A 18 -1.56 3.07 -5.80
C CYS A 18 -0.47 2.41 -4.94
N ALA A 19 0.78 2.85 -5.06
CA ALA A 19 1.88 2.39 -4.23
C ALA A 19 1.93 3.16 -2.90
N ILE A 20 1.84 4.51 -2.95
CA ILE A 20 1.91 5.39 -1.78
C ILE A 20 0.64 5.28 -0.95
N GLY A 21 0.74 4.65 0.21
CA GLY A 21 -0.39 4.46 1.11
C GLY A 21 0.03 4.36 2.57
N ILE A 22 -0.80 3.70 3.36
CA ILE A 22 -0.55 3.45 4.79
C ILE A 22 0.79 2.71 4.99
N GLY A 23 1.19 1.89 4.03
CA GLY A 23 2.47 1.20 4.04
C GLY A 23 3.69 2.13 4.14
N ASN A 24 3.66 3.27 3.48
CA ASN A 24 4.73 4.27 3.48
C ASN A 24 4.67 5.20 4.68
N VAL A 25 3.45 5.63 5.03
CA VAL A 25 3.27 6.73 5.99
C VAL A 25 3.03 6.25 7.42
N TRP A 26 2.68 4.98 7.59
CA TRP A 26 2.45 4.35 8.88
C TRP A 26 3.42 3.20 9.14
N ARG A 27 3.35 2.12 8.30
CA ARG A 27 4.12 0.89 8.52
C ARG A 27 5.62 1.13 8.44
N PHE A 28 6.08 1.87 7.44
CA PHE A 28 7.49 2.13 7.24
C PHE A 28 8.14 2.85 8.43
N PRO A 29 7.64 4.00 8.94
CA PRO A 29 8.26 4.67 10.08
C PRO A 29 8.36 3.80 11.34
N TYR A 30 7.33 3.00 11.67
CA TYR A 30 7.40 2.16 12.86
C TYR A 30 8.37 0.97 12.69
N ILE A 31 8.43 0.36 11.50
CA ILE A 31 9.39 -0.72 11.22
C ILE A 31 10.82 -0.17 11.27
N VAL A 32 11.06 1.02 10.76
CA VAL A 32 12.35 1.71 10.89
C VAL A 32 12.70 1.90 12.38
N GLY A 33 11.74 2.33 13.19
CA GLY A 33 11.90 2.45 14.64
C GLY A 33 12.26 1.12 15.31
N GLN A 34 11.56 0.06 14.95
CA GLN A 34 11.72 -1.28 15.53
C GLN A 34 13.06 -1.95 15.15
N TYR A 35 13.55 -1.73 13.93
CA TYR A 35 14.66 -2.50 13.36
C TYR A 35 15.97 -1.70 13.19
N GLY A 36 16.18 -0.64 13.98
CA GLY A 36 17.49 0.01 14.08
C GLY A 36 17.71 1.20 13.14
N GLY A 37 16.64 1.90 12.76
CA GLY A 37 16.74 3.21 12.10
C GLY A 37 17.34 3.14 10.69
N ALA A 38 18.39 3.95 10.46
CA ALA A 38 19.04 4.09 9.15
C ALA A 38 19.60 2.76 8.59
N ALA A 39 20.04 1.83 9.45
CA ALA A 39 20.55 0.54 9.00
C ALA A 39 19.45 -0.28 8.29
N PHE A 40 18.24 -0.30 8.86
CA PHE A 40 17.08 -0.90 8.21
C PHE A 40 16.75 -0.23 6.88
N VAL A 41 16.75 1.11 6.85
CA VAL A 41 16.45 1.87 5.63
C VAL A 41 17.37 1.48 4.48
N LEU A 42 18.68 1.33 4.72
CA LEU A 42 19.64 0.91 3.69
C LEU A 42 19.33 -0.50 3.16
N ILE A 43 19.03 -1.45 4.04
CA ILE A 43 18.68 -2.82 3.65
C ILE A 43 17.36 -2.85 2.87
N TYR A 44 16.36 -2.07 3.30
CA TYR A 44 15.11 -1.91 2.58
C TYR A 44 15.31 -1.36 1.16
N LEU A 45 16.07 -0.27 1.00
CA LEU A 45 16.36 0.33 -0.30
C LEU A 45 17.08 -0.67 -1.23
N PHE A 46 18.00 -1.46 -0.69
CA PHE A 46 18.65 -2.53 -1.44
C PHE A 46 17.63 -3.54 -1.99
N PHE A 47 16.73 -4.07 -1.13
CA PHE A 47 15.72 -5.03 -1.58
C PHE A 47 14.66 -4.40 -2.49
N LEU A 48 14.32 -3.15 -2.29
CA LEU A 48 13.39 -2.44 -3.18
C LEU A 48 13.92 -2.42 -4.63
N VAL A 49 15.22 -2.19 -4.81
CA VAL A 49 15.86 -2.17 -6.14
C VAL A 49 16.00 -3.56 -6.72
N ILE A 50 16.45 -4.55 -5.93
CA ILE A 50 16.75 -5.87 -6.47
C ILE A 50 15.52 -6.80 -6.57
N LEU A 51 14.49 -6.60 -5.74
CA LEU A 51 13.27 -7.40 -5.76
C LEU A 51 12.07 -6.61 -6.29
N GLY A 52 11.75 -5.48 -5.67
CA GLY A 52 10.56 -4.70 -5.98
C GLY A 52 10.52 -4.21 -7.42
N LEU A 53 11.59 -3.54 -7.86
CA LEU A 53 11.66 -2.96 -9.21
C LEU A 53 11.52 -3.99 -10.34
N PRO A 54 12.27 -5.14 -10.36
CA PRO A 54 12.07 -6.14 -11.41
C PRO A 54 10.67 -6.72 -11.47
N VAL A 55 10.06 -7.02 -10.32
CA VAL A 55 8.70 -7.57 -10.26
C VAL A 55 7.68 -6.54 -10.77
N MET A 56 7.83 -5.27 -10.41
CA MET A 56 6.98 -4.18 -10.90
C MET A 56 7.05 -4.04 -12.43
N VAL A 57 8.25 -4.11 -13.03
CA VAL A 57 8.44 -4.07 -14.49
C VAL A 57 7.76 -5.26 -15.16
N MET A 58 7.79 -6.45 -14.55
CA MET A 58 7.12 -7.65 -15.07
C MET A 58 5.59 -7.49 -15.02
N GLU A 59 5.04 -7.00 -13.92
CA GLU A 59 3.61 -6.77 -13.77
C GLU A 59 3.11 -5.70 -14.75
N TYR A 60 3.83 -4.57 -14.91
CA TYR A 60 3.55 -3.59 -15.95
C TYR A 60 3.60 -4.18 -17.36
N SER A 61 4.58 -5.08 -17.65
CA SER A 61 4.74 -5.69 -18.96
C SER A 61 3.55 -6.56 -19.34
N VAL A 62 3.03 -7.36 -18.39
CA VAL A 62 1.84 -8.19 -18.58
C VAL A 62 0.62 -7.31 -18.88
N GLY A 63 0.41 -6.24 -18.12
CA GLY A 63 -0.66 -5.30 -18.36
C GLY A 63 -0.55 -4.60 -19.73
N ARG A 64 0.64 -4.06 -20.07
CA ARG A 64 0.84 -3.33 -21.33
C ARG A 64 0.75 -4.22 -22.56
N ALA A 65 1.32 -5.43 -22.49
CA ALA A 65 1.30 -6.37 -23.63
C ALA A 65 -0.12 -6.86 -23.94
N SER A 66 -0.91 -7.16 -22.89
CA SER A 66 -2.29 -7.63 -23.05
C SER A 66 -3.29 -6.51 -23.34
N GLN A 67 -3.00 -5.27 -22.95
CA GLN A 67 -3.97 -4.15 -22.94
C GLN A 67 -5.24 -4.51 -22.15
N LYS A 68 -5.09 -5.34 -21.09
CA LYS A 68 -6.16 -5.85 -20.23
C LYS A 68 -5.80 -5.68 -18.75
N SER A 69 -6.82 -5.73 -17.90
CA SER A 69 -6.62 -5.87 -16.46
C SER A 69 -6.15 -7.30 -16.12
N ALA A 70 -5.83 -7.54 -14.84
CA ALA A 70 -5.45 -8.88 -14.39
C ALA A 70 -6.55 -9.94 -14.62
N ALA A 71 -7.80 -9.53 -14.85
CA ALA A 71 -8.91 -10.44 -15.17
C ALA A 71 -8.71 -11.20 -16.50
N LEU A 72 -8.14 -10.55 -17.51
CA LEU A 72 -7.97 -11.14 -18.84
C LEU A 72 -6.55 -11.08 -19.38
N SER A 73 -5.61 -10.46 -18.66
CA SER A 73 -4.23 -10.30 -19.16
C SER A 73 -3.52 -11.63 -19.37
N PHE A 74 -3.71 -12.58 -18.46
CA PHE A 74 -3.13 -13.91 -18.59
C PHE A 74 -3.81 -14.72 -19.68
N ASP A 75 -5.15 -14.65 -19.80
CA ASP A 75 -5.90 -15.32 -20.88
C ASP A 75 -5.37 -14.93 -22.30
N VAL A 76 -4.98 -13.65 -22.47
CA VAL A 76 -4.48 -13.12 -23.76
C VAL A 76 -3.05 -13.56 -24.04
N LEU A 77 -2.20 -13.67 -22.99
CA LEU A 77 -0.76 -13.86 -23.16
C LEU A 77 -0.30 -15.30 -22.91
N GLU A 78 -1.12 -16.14 -22.29
CA GLU A 78 -0.71 -17.50 -21.93
C GLU A 78 -0.50 -18.40 -23.16
N PRO A 79 0.48 -19.31 -23.13
CA PRO A 79 0.63 -20.33 -24.13
C PRO A 79 -0.56 -21.30 -24.12
N LYS A 80 -0.96 -21.78 -25.32
CA LYS A 80 -2.06 -22.75 -25.47
C LYS A 80 -1.85 -23.97 -24.57
N GLY A 81 -2.89 -24.35 -23.84
CA GLY A 81 -2.90 -25.54 -22.95
C GLY A 81 -2.32 -25.28 -21.56
N THR A 82 -1.94 -24.07 -21.21
CA THR A 82 -1.55 -23.69 -19.84
C THR A 82 -2.75 -23.19 -19.03
N LYS A 83 -2.54 -22.96 -17.73
CA LYS A 83 -3.62 -22.58 -16.80
C LYS A 83 -3.33 -21.28 -16.07
N TRP A 84 -2.55 -20.39 -16.65
CA TRP A 84 -2.21 -19.11 -16.03
C TRP A 84 -3.42 -18.19 -15.85
N HIS A 85 -4.45 -18.37 -16.65
CA HIS A 85 -5.73 -17.64 -16.53
C HIS A 85 -6.40 -17.77 -15.15
N PHE A 86 -6.04 -18.76 -14.33
CA PHE A 86 -6.52 -18.86 -12.95
C PHE A 86 -6.10 -17.67 -12.08
N MET A 87 -5.02 -16.94 -12.47
CA MET A 87 -4.59 -15.74 -11.75
C MET A 87 -5.70 -14.67 -11.63
N LYS A 88 -6.65 -14.62 -12.55
CA LYS A 88 -7.80 -13.72 -12.47
C LYS A 88 -8.62 -13.87 -11.18
N TYR A 89 -8.80 -15.11 -10.68
CA TYR A 89 -9.52 -15.35 -9.45
C TYR A 89 -8.73 -14.87 -8.24
N VAL A 90 -7.43 -15.12 -8.24
CA VAL A 90 -6.51 -14.68 -7.18
C VAL A 90 -6.46 -13.15 -7.13
N ALA A 91 -6.31 -12.50 -8.28
CA ALA A 91 -6.27 -11.05 -8.37
C ALA A 91 -7.61 -10.42 -7.93
N MET A 92 -8.75 -10.97 -8.38
CA MET A 92 -10.07 -10.47 -7.99
C MET A 92 -10.29 -10.62 -6.49
N ALA A 93 -10.07 -11.81 -5.93
CA ALA A 93 -10.20 -12.08 -4.49
C ALA A 93 -9.26 -11.17 -3.68
N GLY A 94 -8.01 -11.01 -4.12
CA GLY A 94 -7.02 -10.17 -3.45
C GLY A 94 -7.44 -8.70 -3.35
N ASN A 95 -7.99 -8.14 -4.42
CA ASN A 95 -8.47 -6.76 -4.40
C ASN A 95 -9.68 -6.59 -3.46
N TYR A 96 -10.62 -7.54 -3.43
CA TYR A 96 -11.75 -7.48 -2.49
C TYR A 96 -11.29 -7.65 -1.05
N ILE A 97 -10.45 -8.66 -0.74
CA ILE A 97 -9.97 -8.91 0.63
C ILE A 97 -9.15 -7.71 1.14
N LEU A 98 -8.31 -7.09 0.29
CA LEU A 98 -7.61 -5.87 0.64
C LEU A 98 -8.60 -4.77 1.04
N MET A 99 -9.67 -4.57 0.28
CA MET A 99 -10.65 -3.53 0.58
C MET A 99 -11.52 -3.82 1.80
N MET A 100 -11.68 -5.09 2.20
CA MET A 100 -12.47 -5.47 3.38
C MET A 100 -11.94 -4.81 4.65
N PHE A 101 -10.63 -4.79 4.86
CA PHE A 101 -10.03 -4.15 6.04
C PHE A 101 -9.52 -2.72 5.76
N TYR A 102 -9.03 -2.43 4.56
CA TYR A 102 -8.42 -1.16 4.25
C TYR A 102 -9.41 0.02 4.29
N THR A 103 -10.68 -0.22 3.93
CA THR A 103 -11.76 0.77 4.05
C THR A 103 -12.07 1.11 5.50
N SER A 104 -12.01 0.14 6.42
CA SER A 104 -12.20 0.34 7.86
C SER A 104 -11.04 1.17 8.44
N VAL A 105 -9.79 0.81 8.11
CA VAL A 105 -8.60 1.55 8.56
C VAL A 105 -8.63 3.00 8.05
N CYS A 106 -9.01 3.23 6.80
CA CYS A 106 -9.18 4.57 6.26
C CYS A 106 -10.28 5.34 7.02
N GLY A 107 -11.36 4.65 7.39
CA GLY A 107 -12.43 5.21 8.24
C GLY A 107 -11.91 5.70 9.59
N TRP A 108 -11.00 4.96 10.23
CA TRP A 108 -10.36 5.38 11.49
C TRP A 108 -9.55 6.68 11.33
N LEU A 109 -8.83 6.81 10.21
CA LEU A 109 -8.06 8.01 9.91
C LEU A 109 -8.96 9.24 9.74
N PHE A 110 -10.10 9.10 9.04
CA PHE A 110 -11.10 10.17 8.92
C PHE A 110 -11.72 10.54 10.27
N TYR A 111 -12.04 9.54 11.11
CA TYR A 111 -12.56 9.77 12.45
C TYR A 111 -11.58 10.55 13.31
N TYR A 112 -10.30 10.17 13.31
CA TYR A 112 -9.26 10.87 14.06
C TYR A 112 -8.99 12.28 13.51
N CYS A 113 -9.03 12.45 12.19
CA CYS A 113 -8.97 13.78 11.57
C CYS A 113 -10.08 14.68 12.10
N TYR A 114 -11.32 14.19 12.13
CA TYR A 114 -12.47 14.90 12.68
C TYR A 114 -12.28 15.24 14.16
N LYS A 115 -11.91 14.28 15.00
CA LYS A 115 -11.71 14.49 16.44
C LYS A 115 -10.59 15.50 16.74
N MET A 116 -9.48 15.44 16.00
CA MET A 116 -8.40 16.42 16.11
C MET A 116 -8.89 17.82 15.72
N LEU A 117 -9.62 17.94 14.63
CA LEU A 117 -10.15 19.21 14.15
C LEU A 117 -11.12 19.86 15.16
N MET A 118 -11.97 19.04 15.80
CA MET A 118 -12.90 19.50 16.84
C MET A 118 -12.21 19.80 18.18
N GLY A 119 -10.95 19.38 18.34
CA GLY A 119 -10.20 19.59 19.59
C GLY A 119 -10.59 18.63 20.72
N ASP A 120 -11.19 17.48 20.41
CA ASP A 120 -11.68 16.49 21.40
C ASP A 120 -10.57 15.89 22.26
N PHE A 121 -9.31 16.01 21.85
CA PHE A 121 -8.15 15.55 22.63
C PHE A 121 -7.58 16.61 23.57
N ASN A 122 -8.07 17.86 23.51
CA ASN A 122 -7.59 18.95 24.35
C ASN A 122 -7.97 18.69 25.83
N GLY A 123 -6.99 18.76 26.70
CA GLY A 123 -7.20 18.58 28.14
C GLY A 123 -7.36 17.12 28.62
N LEU A 124 -7.32 16.16 27.70
CA LEU A 124 -7.31 14.73 28.08
C LEU A 124 -5.93 14.32 28.60
N ASN A 125 -5.91 13.42 29.58
CA ASN A 125 -4.67 12.79 30.03
C ASN A 125 -4.26 11.63 29.10
N VAL A 126 -3.01 11.17 29.24
CA VAL A 126 -2.43 10.10 28.40
C VAL A 126 -3.30 8.83 28.39
N GLY A 127 -3.81 8.44 29.56
CA GLY A 127 -4.67 7.26 29.66
C GLY A 127 -6.00 7.40 28.92
N GLN A 128 -6.62 8.58 28.97
CA GLN A 128 -7.84 8.88 28.25
C GLN A 128 -7.61 8.88 26.73
N ILE A 129 -6.53 9.52 26.27
CA ILE A 129 -6.17 9.52 24.85
C ILE A 129 -5.90 8.11 24.33
N ASN A 130 -5.16 7.30 25.08
CA ASN A 130 -4.88 5.91 24.72
C ASN A 130 -6.16 5.05 24.64
N ASN A 131 -7.14 5.33 25.52
CA ASN A 131 -8.41 4.60 25.54
C ASN A 131 -9.35 5.00 24.39
N GLU A 132 -9.20 6.19 23.79
CA GLU A 132 -10.05 6.67 22.68
C GLU A 132 -10.06 5.71 21.48
N PHE A 133 -8.92 5.09 21.18
CA PHE A 133 -8.85 4.09 20.11
C PHE A 133 -9.69 2.86 20.43
N GLY A 134 -9.60 2.36 21.65
CA GLY A 134 -10.45 1.25 22.10
C GLY A 134 -11.95 1.59 22.11
N LEU A 135 -12.32 2.81 22.54
CA LEU A 135 -13.71 3.28 22.50
C LEU A 135 -14.24 3.41 21.07
N MET A 136 -13.43 3.89 20.14
CA MET A 136 -13.79 3.92 18.73
C MET A 136 -14.00 2.50 18.17
N LEU A 137 -13.08 1.57 18.45
CA LEU A 137 -13.17 0.19 17.98
C LEU A 137 -14.36 -0.56 18.55
N SER A 138 -14.72 -0.31 19.82
CA SER A 138 -15.87 -0.95 20.48
C SER A 138 -17.23 -0.43 20.03
N ASN A 139 -17.28 0.69 19.30
CA ASN A 139 -18.55 1.26 18.85
C ASN A 139 -18.88 0.85 17.40
N PRO A 140 -19.84 -0.07 17.20
CA PRO A 140 -20.18 -0.59 15.87
C PRO A 140 -20.72 0.48 14.92
N LEU A 141 -21.45 1.50 15.44
CA LEU A 141 -22.00 2.56 14.59
C LEU A 141 -20.89 3.45 14.03
N ILE A 142 -19.88 3.79 14.83
CA ILE A 142 -18.71 4.57 14.36
C ILE A 142 -17.94 3.75 13.34
N GLN A 143 -17.66 2.47 13.63
CA GLN A 143 -16.90 1.59 12.74
C GLN A 143 -17.59 1.43 11.37
N VAL A 144 -18.85 1.02 11.37
CA VAL A 144 -19.62 0.82 10.12
C VAL A 144 -19.88 2.15 9.42
N GLY A 145 -20.20 3.22 10.15
CA GLY A 145 -20.51 4.53 9.58
C GLY A 145 -19.29 5.15 8.87
N MET A 146 -18.10 5.09 9.50
CA MET A 146 -16.88 5.64 8.90
C MET A 146 -16.37 4.80 7.73
N MET A 147 -16.44 3.47 7.81
CA MET A 147 -16.17 2.57 6.69
C MET A 147 -17.14 2.84 5.53
N PHE A 148 -18.44 2.97 5.79
CA PHE A 148 -19.44 3.28 4.77
C PHE A 148 -19.16 4.62 4.08
N LEU A 149 -18.79 5.66 4.85
CA LEU A 149 -18.41 6.96 4.30
C LEU A 149 -17.26 6.84 3.31
N VAL A 150 -16.21 6.08 3.65
CA VAL A 150 -15.06 5.84 2.78
C VAL A 150 -15.47 5.11 1.49
N VAL A 151 -16.29 4.06 1.61
CA VAL A 151 -16.81 3.32 0.45
C VAL A 151 -17.63 4.24 -0.47
N CYS A 152 -18.50 5.08 0.10
CA CYS A 152 -19.28 6.07 -0.65
C CYS A 152 -18.37 7.05 -1.40
N ILE A 153 -17.37 7.63 -0.74
CA ILE A 153 -16.45 8.59 -1.36
C ILE A 153 -15.69 7.93 -2.52
N GLY A 154 -15.11 6.74 -2.29
CA GLY A 154 -14.34 6.02 -3.30
C GLY A 154 -15.15 5.68 -4.54
N PHE A 155 -16.32 5.04 -4.38
CA PHE A 155 -17.19 4.71 -5.52
C PHE A 155 -17.82 5.94 -6.18
N PHE A 156 -18.11 7.00 -5.44
CA PHE A 156 -18.55 8.26 -6.04
C PHE A 156 -17.49 8.83 -6.97
N ILE A 157 -16.22 8.82 -6.58
CA ILE A 157 -15.10 9.27 -7.43
C ILE A 157 -14.98 8.38 -8.67
N CYS A 158 -14.98 7.05 -8.50
CA CYS A 158 -14.91 6.11 -9.62
C CYS A 158 -16.11 6.21 -10.57
N SER A 159 -17.29 6.62 -10.06
CA SER A 159 -18.50 6.80 -10.89
C SER A 159 -18.36 7.89 -11.95
N LYS A 160 -17.43 8.83 -11.77
CA LYS A 160 -17.11 9.87 -12.76
C LYS A 160 -16.20 9.39 -13.90
N GLY A 161 -15.78 8.12 -13.86
CA GLY A 161 -14.88 7.50 -14.83
C GLY A 161 -13.41 7.81 -14.61
N LEU A 162 -12.54 7.18 -15.44
CA LEU A 162 -11.09 7.22 -15.24
C LEU A 162 -10.52 8.64 -15.28
N GLN A 163 -10.80 9.43 -16.31
CA GLN A 163 -10.18 10.75 -16.51
C GLN A 163 -10.77 11.83 -15.60
N ASN A 164 -12.11 11.94 -15.55
CA ASN A 164 -12.80 13.00 -14.81
C ASN A 164 -12.95 12.72 -13.31
N GLY A 165 -12.92 11.45 -12.90
CA GLY A 165 -12.99 11.00 -11.52
C GLY A 165 -11.62 10.64 -10.97
N VAL A 166 -11.18 9.42 -11.28
CA VAL A 166 -9.97 8.81 -10.69
C VAL A 166 -8.73 9.66 -10.94
N GLU A 167 -8.43 10.00 -12.20
CA GLU A 167 -7.22 10.76 -12.56
C GLU A 167 -7.23 12.18 -11.94
N LYS A 168 -8.33 12.90 -12.13
CA LYS A 168 -8.43 14.29 -11.66
C LYS A 168 -8.33 14.38 -10.14
N VAL A 169 -9.10 13.57 -9.42
CA VAL A 169 -9.14 13.60 -7.95
C VAL A 169 -7.82 13.11 -7.36
N SER A 170 -7.30 11.97 -7.81
CA SER A 170 -6.04 11.42 -7.31
C SER A 170 -4.86 12.37 -7.55
N LYS A 171 -4.83 13.07 -8.68
CA LYS A 171 -3.80 14.08 -8.95
C LYS A 171 -3.80 15.21 -7.92
N TYR A 172 -4.97 15.79 -7.62
CA TYR A 172 -5.06 16.86 -6.61
C TYR A 172 -4.77 16.33 -5.20
N MET A 173 -5.27 15.15 -4.86
CA MET A 173 -4.98 14.53 -3.56
C MET A 173 -3.49 14.26 -3.38
N MET A 174 -2.80 13.74 -4.42
CA MET A 174 -1.36 13.53 -4.37
C MET A 174 -0.57 14.83 -4.21
N LEU A 175 -0.95 15.89 -4.90
CA LEU A 175 -0.30 17.19 -4.74
C LEU A 175 -0.51 17.76 -3.32
N CYS A 176 -1.73 17.69 -2.80
CA CYS A 176 -2.02 18.08 -1.42
C CYS A 176 -1.24 17.22 -0.41
N LEU A 177 -1.18 15.91 -0.63
CA LEU A 177 -0.41 14.98 0.19
C LEU A 177 1.07 15.37 0.25
N LEU A 178 1.69 15.65 -0.90
CA LEU A 178 3.11 16.05 -0.98
C LEU A 178 3.36 17.39 -0.24
N VAL A 179 2.45 18.36 -0.39
CA VAL A 179 2.56 19.64 0.34
C VAL A 179 2.39 19.45 1.84
N LEU A 180 1.34 18.74 2.28
CA LEU A 180 1.10 18.45 3.70
C LEU A 180 2.29 17.71 4.32
N MET A 181 2.82 16.73 3.62
CA MET A 181 3.97 15.94 4.06
C MET A 181 5.20 16.83 4.30
N LEU A 182 5.52 17.74 3.37
CA LEU A 182 6.66 18.66 3.54
C LEU A 182 6.45 19.61 4.72
N VAL A 183 5.24 20.17 4.86
CA VAL A 183 4.90 21.05 6.00
C VAL A 183 5.04 20.32 7.33
N LEU A 184 4.51 19.09 7.43
CA LEU A 184 4.60 18.26 8.63
C LEU A 184 6.05 17.85 8.94
N ALA A 185 6.86 17.50 7.92
CA ALA A 185 8.26 17.15 8.09
C ALA A 185 9.07 18.35 8.62
N VAL A 186 8.91 19.54 8.03
CA VAL A 186 9.55 20.76 8.55
C VAL A 186 9.12 21.01 10.00
N ARG A 187 7.82 20.89 10.32
CA ARG A 187 7.32 21.07 11.69
C ARG A 187 7.95 20.08 12.67
N SER A 188 8.10 18.82 12.28
CA SER A 188 8.72 17.77 13.11
C SER A 188 10.21 18.06 13.37
N LEU A 189 10.94 18.48 12.33
CA LEU A 189 12.38 18.75 12.42
C LEU A 189 12.74 19.95 13.32
N ILE A 190 11.84 20.94 13.46
CA ILE A 190 12.07 22.10 14.32
C ILE A 190 11.66 21.88 15.78
N LEU A 191 11.16 20.70 16.15
CA LEU A 191 10.82 20.38 17.53
C LEU A 191 12.08 20.32 18.42
N PRO A 192 12.04 20.84 19.65
CA PRO A 192 13.13 20.65 20.60
C PRO A 192 13.39 19.15 20.84
N GLY A 193 14.64 18.70 20.71
CA GLY A 193 15.00 17.27 20.85
C GLY A 193 14.89 16.43 19.58
N ALA A 194 14.32 16.94 18.49
CA ALA A 194 14.14 16.22 17.23
C ALA A 194 15.45 15.72 16.60
N MET A 195 16.58 16.41 16.86
CA MET A 195 17.88 16.10 16.25
C MET A 195 18.39 14.70 16.60
N GLU A 196 18.07 14.14 17.76
CA GLU A 196 18.41 12.75 18.10
C GLU A 196 17.68 11.75 17.21
N GLY A 197 16.38 12.01 16.94
CA GLY A 197 15.59 11.24 16.01
C GLY A 197 16.12 11.35 14.56
N VAL A 198 16.56 12.53 14.14
CA VAL A 198 17.23 12.72 12.83
C VAL A 198 18.51 11.90 12.73
N LYS A 199 19.35 11.91 13.79
CA LYS A 199 20.57 11.10 13.83
C LYS A 199 20.25 9.60 13.76
N PHE A 200 19.27 9.13 14.53
CA PHE A 200 18.79 7.73 14.48
C PHE A 200 18.31 7.33 13.08
N TYR A 201 17.64 8.24 12.39
CA TYR A 201 17.06 7.97 11.07
C TYR A 201 18.05 8.06 9.92
N LEU A 202 19.14 8.85 10.04
CA LEU A 202 20.11 9.10 8.97
C LEU A 202 21.47 8.44 9.18
N LEU A 203 21.88 8.20 10.42
CA LEU A 203 23.19 7.61 10.72
C LEU A 203 23.05 6.11 10.95
N PRO A 204 23.52 5.26 10.02
CA PRO A 204 23.38 3.82 10.15
C PRO A 204 24.25 3.29 11.31
N ASP A 205 23.60 2.64 12.25
CA ASP A 205 24.22 1.97 13.37
C ASP A 205 23.81 0.50 13.37
N PHE A 206 24.63 -0.34 12.77
CA PHE A 206 24.37 -1.78 12.66
C PHE A 206 24.46 -2.51 14.02
N SER A 207 25.04 -1.89 15.04
CA SER A 207 25.11 -2.47 16.40
C SER A 207 23.74 -2.49 17.09
N LYS A 208 22.80 -1.65 16.68
CA LYS A 208 21.42 -1.58 17.17
C LYS A 208 20.48 -2.62 16.58
N MET A 209 20.95 -3.39 15.60
CA MET A 209 20.20 -4.48 15.01
C MET A 209 20.26 -5.70 15.93
N GLN A 210 19.20 -5.96 16.68
CA GLN A 210 19.13 -7.08 17.63
C GLN A 210 19.21 -8.45 16.94
N ASN A 211 18.53 -8.61 15.81
CA ASN A 211 18.52 -9.82 15.01
C ASN A 211 18.58 -9.48 13.53
N VAL A 212 19.72 -9.70 12.89
CA VAL A 212 19.96 -9.38 11.48
C VAL A 212 18.99 -10.13 10.54
N SER A 213 18.64 -11.37 10.89
CA SER A 213 17.69 -12.17 10.12
C SER A 213 16.32 -11.48 10.05
N ASP A 214 15.78 -11.07 11.19
CA ASP A 214 14.46 -10.43 11.26
C ASP A 214 14.43 -9.08 10.52
N VAL A 215 15.52 -8.31 10.65
CA VAL A 215 15.70 -7.04 9.92
C VAL A 215 15.67 -7.25 8.40
N VAL A 216 16.40 -8.26 7.91
CA VAL A 216 16.45 -8.61 6.49
C VAL A 216 15.06 -9.05 6.00
N PHE A 217 14.37 -9.91 6.73
CA PHE A 217 13.02 -10.36 6.35
C PHE A 217 12.00 -9.23 6.40
N ALA A 218 12.05 -8.37 7.42
CA ALA A 218 11.19 -7.20 7.51
C ALA A 218 11.42 -6.24 6.34
N ALA A 219 12.67 -6.02 5.93
CA ALA A 219 13.03 -5.17 4.80
C ALA A 219 12.58 -5.76 3.46
N MET A 220 12.75 -7.07 3.25
CA MET A 220 12.23 -7.77 2.06
C MET A 220 10.70 -7.68 2.00
N GLY A 221 10.01 -7.96 3.10
CA GLY A 221 8.55 -7.86 3.19
C GLY A 221 8.06 -6.44 2.90
N GLN A 222 8.71 -5.43 3.46
CA GLN A 222 8.38 -4.03 3.21
C GLN A 222 8.58 -3.64 1.74
N ALA A 223 9.61 -4.14 1.06
CA ALA A 223 9.85 -3.87 -0.37
C ALA A 223 8.74 -4.39 -1.29
N PHE A 224 8.09 -5.52 -0.95
CA PHE A 224 6.92 -6.00 -1.68
C PHE A 224 5.64 -5.25 -1.30
N PHE A 225 5.45 -5.01 -0.01
CA PHE A 225 4.24 -4.37 0.51
C PHE A 225 4.08 -2.94 0.00
N THR A 226 5.17 -2.15 0.01
CA THR A 226 5.14 -0.74 -0.38
C THR A 226 4.69 -0.53 -1.83
N LEU A 227 5.00 -1.45 -2.74
CA LEU A 227 4.67 -1.35 -4.17
C LEU A 227 3.34 -2.04 -4.53
N SER A 228 2.62 -2.63 -3.58
CA SER A 228 1.34 -3.33 -3.80
C SER A 228 1.40 -4.37 -4.93
N LEU A 229 2.51 -5.13 -5.02
CA LEU A 229 2.77 -6.10 -6.08
C LEU A 229 1.97 -7.40 -5.90
N GLY A 230 1.64 -8.06 -7.00
CA GLY A 230 1.12 -9.42 -7.01
C GLY A 230 -0.41 -9.55 -7.12
N ILE A 231 -1.17 -8.54 -6.78
CA ILE A 231 -2.65 -8.58 -6.88
C ILE A 231 -3.20 -7.98 -8.19
N GLY A 232 -2.33 -7.66 -9.13
CA GLY A 232 -2.72 -7.12 -10.43
C GLY A 232 -3.10 -5.64 -10.44
N ALA A 233 -2.96 -4.94 -9.30
CA ALA A 233 -3.22 -3.52 -9.21
C ALA A 233 -2.25 -2.71 -10.09
N ILE A 234 -1.00 -3.11 -10.13
CA ILE A 234 0.03 -2.50 -10.99
C ILE A 234 -0.16 -2.89 -12.47
N ALA A 235 -0.63 -4.10 -12.76
CA ALA A 235 -0.87 -4.55 -14.13
C ALA A 235 -1.91 -3.69 -14.86
N ILE A 236 -2.99 -3.25 -14.17
CA ILE A 236 -3.99 -2.39 -14.80
C ILE A 236 -3.38 -1.06 -15.24
N PHE A 237 -2.53 -0.46 -14.41
CA PHE A 237 -1.82 0.78 -14.79
C PHE A 237 -0.84 0.53 -15.92
N GLY A 238 -0.15 -0.62 -15.93
CA GLY A 238 0.65 -1.07 -17.07
C GLY A 238 -0.12 -1.05 -18.38
N SER A 239 -1.38 -1.49 -18.38
CA SER A 239 -2.24 -1.52 -19.58
C SER A 239 -2.63 -0.15 -20.12
N TYR A 240 -2.43 0.92 -19.37
CA TYR A 240 -2.66 2.30 -19.81
C TYR A 240 -1.38 2.99 -20.31
N ILE A 241 -0.18 2.37 -20.10
CA ILE A 241 1.10 2.93 -20.54
C ILE A 241 1.23 2.86 -22.06
N ASP A 242 1.63 3.97 -22.66
CA ASP A 242 1.96 4.02 -24.07
C ASP A 242 3.28 3.28 -24.38
N LYS A 243 3.39 2.76 -25.61
CA LYS A 243 4.60 2.05 -26.08
C LYS A 243 5.77 2.96 -26.41
N SER A 244 5.60 4.27 -26.33
CA SER A 244 6.67 5.26 -26.56
C SER A 244 7.75 5.23 -25.49
N LYS A 245 7.47 4.71 -24.28
CA LYS A 245 8.39 4.69 -23.14
C LYS A 245 8.68 3.28 -22.67
N LYS A 246 9.95 3.02 -22.29
CA LYS A 246 10.39 1.77 -21.68
C LYS A 246 9.84 1.64 -20.27
N LEU A 247 9.31 0.46 -19.94
CA LEU A 247 8.65 0.21 -18.66
C LEU A 247 9.58 0.34 -17.45
N THR A 248 10.86 0.04 -17.62
CA THR A 248 11.84 0.23 -16.55
C THR A 248 11.97 1.70 -16.13
N SER A 249 11.92 2.64 -17.08
CA SER A 249 11.96 4.08 -16.75
C SER A 249 10.70 4.52 -15.98
N GLU A 250 9.53 4.03 -16.37
CA GLU A 250 8.29 4.35 -15.68
C GLU A 250 8.25 3.73 -14.28
N ALA A 251 8.69 2.48 -14.13
CA ALA A 251 8.79 1.81 -12.84
C ALA A 251 9.77 2.54 -11.89
N ILE A 252 10.96 2.92 -12.37
CA ILE A 252 11.93 3.70 -11.57
C ILE A 252 11.29 5.02 -11.11
N THR A 253 10.57 5.71 -11.97
CA THR A 253 9.93 6.99 -11.60
C THR A 253 8.91 6.79 -10.47
N VAL A 254 8.08 5.75 -10.55
CA VAL A 254 7.09 5.44 -9.51
C VAL A 254 7.77 4.99 -8.23
N VAL A 255 8.77 4.09 -8.30
CA VAL A 255 9.54 3.63 -7.13
C VAL A 255 10.27 4.79 -6.44
N CYS A 256 10.87 5.71 -7.20
CA CYS A 256 11.51 6.89 -6.61
C CYS A 256 10.52 7.79 -5.87
N LEU A 257 9.32 8.00 -6.42
CA LEU A 257 8.30 8.81 -5.77
C LEU A 257 7.74 8.11 -4.52
N ASP A 258 7.48 6.80 -4.59
CA ASP A 258 7.09 5.96 -3.46
C ASP A 258 8.11 6.03 -2.31
N THR A 259 9.38 5.80 -2.64
CA THR A 259 10.49 5.88 -1.70
C THR A 259 10.64 7.27 -1.09
N PHE A 260 10.51 8.32 -1.89
CA PHE A 260 10.58 9.69 -1.41
C PHE A 260 9.50 9.95 -0.35
N VAL A 261 8.26 9.51 -0.60
CA VAL A 261 7.16 9.65 0.39
C VAL A 261 7.45 8.84 1.65
N ALA A 262 7.90 7.58 1.53
CA ALA A 262 8.25 6.76 2.69
C ALA A 262 9.35 7.41 3.55
N LEU A 263 10.42 7.91 2.90
CA LEU A 263 11.51 8.56 3.61
C LEU A 263 11.09 9.86 4.29
N VAL A 264 10.27 10.69 3.64
CA VAL A 264 9.79 11.93 4.27
C VAL A 264 8.78 11.64 5.37
N ALA A 265 7.96 10.60 5.25
CA ALA A 265 7.09 10.14 6.35
C ALA A 265 7.91 9.73 7.59
N GLY A 266 9.07 9.10 7.41
CA GLY A 266 10.03 8.86 8.49
C GLY A 266 10.49 10.15 9.18
N PHE A 267 10.75 11.23 8.44
CA PHE A 267 11.06 12.55 9.01
C PHE A 267 9.90 13.22 9.73
N ILE A 268 8.65 12.86 9.43
CA ILE A 268 7.49 13.34 10.18
C ILE A 268 7.40 12.65 11.53
N VAL A 269 7.53 11.33 11.55
CA VAL A 269 7.20 10.49 12.72
C VAL A 269 8.39 10.37 13.67
N ILE A 270 9.57 9.96 13.18
CA ILE A 270 10.70 9.60 14.04
C ILE A 270 11.24 10.78 14.85
N PRO A 271 11.52 11.97 14.27
CA PRO A 271 11.97 13.10 15.06
C PRO A 271 10.93 13.58 16.09
N ALA A 272 9.63 13.50 15.76
CA ALA A 272 8.57 13.84 16.69
C ALA A 272 8.55 12.86 17.89
N CYS A 273 8.70 11.56 17.65
CA CYS A 273 8.78 10.56 18.73
C CYS A 273 9.95 10.85 19.69
N PHE A 274 11.13 11.12 19.14
CA PHE A 274 12.32 11.44 19.97
C PHE A 274 12.15 12.77 20.71
N ALA A 275 11.56 13.78 20.10
CA ALA A 275 11.29 15.07 20.76
C ALA A 275 10.39 14.95 22.01
N TYR A 276 9.53 13.93 22.03
CA TYR A 276 8.60 13.66 23.15
C TYR A 276 8.96 12.41 23.95
N ASN A 277 10.17 11.86 23.77
CA ASN A 277 10.69 10.66 24.45
C ASN A 277 9.77 9.44 24.30
N VAL A 278 9.27 9.21 23.09
CA VAL A 278 8.40 8.09 22.75
C VAL A 278 9.13 7.14 21.82
N ASP A 279 8.96 5.82 22.05
CA ASP A 279 9.51 4.79 21.18
C ASP A 279 8.76 4.75 19.83
N PRO A 280 9.42 4.96 18.69
CA PRO A 280 8.79 4.86 17.37
C PRO A 280 8.43 3.43 16.95
N GLY A 281 8.91 2.39 17.66
CA GLY A 281 8.69 0.97 17.34
C GLY A 281 7.36 0.36 17.86
N GLN A 282 6.40 1.17 18.31
CA GLN A 282 5.18 0.68 18.99
C GLN A 282 4.07 0.12 18.07
N GLY A 283 4.34 -0.08 16.77
CA GLY A 283 3.37 -0.64 15.83
C GLY A 283 2.11 0.24 15.60
N PRO A 284 0.90 -0.37 15.52
CA PRO A 284 -0.35 0.39 15.30
C PRO A 284 -0.67 1.42 16.38
N GLY A 285 -0.27 1.19 17.61
CA GLY A 285 -0.41 2.12 18.73
C GLY A 285 0.28 3.46 18.50
N LEU A 286 1.34 3.47 17.70
CA LEU A 286 2.06 4.71 17.38
C LEU A 286 1.13 5.77 16.74
N ILE A 287 0.29 5.41 15.80
CA ILE A 287 -0.58 6.36 15.08
C ILE A 287 -1.79 6.79 15.91
N PHE A 288 -2.47 5.85 16.56
CA PHE A 288 -3.78 6.11 17.18
C PHE A 288 -3.72 6.37 18.70
N GLN A 289 -2.58 6.12 19.31
CA GLN A 289 -2.39 6.36 20.76
C GLN A 289 -1.26 7.36 21.00
N THR A 290 -0.07 7.08 20.46
CA THR A 290 1.13 7.87 20.75
C THR A 290 1.14 9.24 20.10
N LEU A 291 0.92 9.31 18.78
CA LEU A 291 0.93 10.59 18.06
C LEU A 291 -0.21 11.54 18.51
N PRO A 292 -1.45 11.10 18.80
CA PRO A 292 -2.44 11.94 19.44
C PRO A 292 -1.99 12.53 20.77
N ASN A 293 -1.27 11.76 21.61
CA ASN A 293 -0.67 12.29 22.84
C ASN A 293 0.37 13.38 22.57
N ILE A 294 1.22 13.19 21.54
CA ILE A 294 2.19 14.21 21.12
C ILE A 294 1.44 15.49 20.68
N PHE A 295 0.45 15.37 19.82
CA PHE A 295 -0.32 16.51 19.35
C PHE A 295 -1.10 17.21 20.46
N ALA A 296 -1.69 16.49 21.40
CA ALA A 296 -2.41 17.08 22.55
C ALA A 296 -1.49 17.95 23.42
N ASN A 297 -0.19 17.68 23.46
CA ASN A 297 0.82 18.44 24.22
C ASN A 297 1.55 19.51 23.38
N MET A 298 1.26 19.62 22.07
CA MET A 298 1.88 20.62 21.21
C MET A 298 1.09 21.93 21.17
N GLN A 299 1.78 23.05 20.99
CA GLN A 299 1.14 24.30 20.65
C GLN A 299 0.41 24.20 19.29
N PHE A 300 -0.87 24.53 19.25
CA PHE A 300 -1.78 24.32 18.11
C PHE A 300 -1.87 22.83 17.68
N GLY A 301 -1.75 21.91 18.64
CA GLY A 301 -1.68 20.48 18.37
C GLY A 301 -2.91 19.89 17.69
N ASN A 302 -4.11 20.43 17.94
CA ASN A 302 -5.34 20.06 17.23
C ASN A 302 -5.23 20.33 15.72
N ILE A 303 -4.62 21.45 15.31
CA ILE A 303 -4.40 21.77 13.87
C ILE A 303 -3.35 20.81 13.28
N TRP A 304 -2.21 20.65 13.97
CA TRP A 304 -1.15 19.75 13.50
C TRP A 304 -1.60 18.29 13.42
N GLY A 305 -2.36 17.84 14.42
CA GLY A 305 -2.96 16.50 14.41
C GLY A 305 -3.98 16.33 13.30
N ALA A 306 -4.88 17.31 13.09
CA ALA A 306 -5.83 17.27 11.98
C ALA A 306 -5.13 17.21 10.61
N LEU A 307 -4.09 18.03 10.39
CA LEU A 307 -3.30 18.01 9.16
C LEU A 307 -2.58 16.67 8.96
N PHE A 308 -2.07 16.07 10.04
CA PHE A 308 -1.43 14.77 9.99
C PHE A 308 -2.42 13.65 9.62
N PHE A 309 -3.57 13.59 10.29
CA PHE A 309 -4.59 12.60 9.96
C PHE A 309 -5.23 12.84 8.59
N LEU A 310 -5.32 14.09 8.13
CA LEU A 310 -5.73 14.41 6.75
C LEU A 310 -4.72 13.89 5.73
N PHE A 311 -3.42 14.07 5.99
CA PHE A 311 -2.35 13.52 5.18
C PHE A 311 -2.44 11.99 5.07
N LEU A 312 -2.61 11.29 6.21
CA LEU A 312 -2.81 9.83 6.25
C LEU A 312 -4.08 9.41 5.51
N SER A 313 -5.18 10.15 5.69
CA SER A 313 -6.46 9.88 5.02
C SER A 313 -6.34 9.98 3.50
N PHE A 314 -5.60 10.96 2.99
CA PHE A 314 -5.35 11.09 1.56
C PHE A 314 -4.48 9.94 1.02
N ALA A 315 -3.44 9.55 1.77
CA ALA A 315 -2.62 8.39 1.41
C ALA A 315 -3.44 7.09 1.34
N ALA A 316 -4.35 6.87 2.30
CA ALA A 316 -5.23 5.72 2.29
C ALA A 316 -6.26 5.77 1.15
N LEU A 317 -6.89 6.92 0.95
CA LEU A 317 -7.97 7.07 -0.04
C LEU A 317 -7.45 6.97 -1.48
N THR A 318 -6.21 7.37 -1.77
CA THR A 318 -5.62 7.20 -3.11
C THR A 318 -5.50 5.72 -3.49
N ILE A 319 -5.08 4.86 -2.56
CA ILE A 319 -5.08 3.40 -2.78
C ILE A 319 -6.50 2.86 -2.97
N ILE A 320 -7.46 3.26 -2.13
CA ILE A 320 -8.84 2.80 -2.23
C ILE A 320 -9.43 3.12 -3.61
N ILE A 321 -9.25 4.34 -4.10
CA ILE A 321 -9.71 4.77 -5.42
C ILE A 321 -9.07 3.90 -6.52
N ALA A 322 -7.75 3.67 -6.43
CA ALA A 322 -7.02 2.87 -7.41
C ALA A 322 -7.47 1.40 -7.43
N VAL A 323 -7.70 0.81 -6.25
CA VAL A 323 -8.17 -0.58 -6.14
C VAL A 323 -9.65 -0.70 -6.52
N PHE A 324 -10.50 0.27 -6.20
CA PHE A 324 -11.89 0.27 -6.68
C PHE A 324 -11.96 0.37 -8.21
N GLU A 325 -11.14 1.22 -8.84
CA GLU A 325 -11.04 1.27 -10.29
C GLU A 325 -10.57 -0.07 -10.87
N ASN A 326 -9.61 -0.75 -10.21
CA ASN A 326 -9.17 -2.08 -10.60
C ASN A 326 -10.32 -3.11 -10.50
N ILE A 327 -11.05 -3.15 -9.39
CA ILE A 327 -12.23 -4.02 -9.19
C ILE A 327 -13.28 -3.76 -10.28
N ILE A 328 -13.60 -2.49 -10.56
CA ILE A 328 -14.59 -2.10 -11.57
C ILE A 328 -14.14 -2.58 -12.95
N THR A 329 -12.91 -2.28 -13.34
CA THR A 329 -12.37 -2.64 -14.66
C THR A 329 -12.28 -4.17 -14.82
N MET A 330 -11.78 -4.89 -13.82
CA MET A 330 -11.73 -6.37 -13.84
C MET A 330 -13.13 -6.97 -13.98
N THR A 331 -14.10 -6.47 -13.24
CA THR A 331 -15.48 -6.95 -13.27
C THR A 331 -16.13 -6.67 -14.63
N MET A 332 -15.93 -5.47 -15.20
CA MET A 332 -16.43 -5.13 -16.53
C MET A 332 -15.83 -6.02 -17.63
N GLU A 333 -14.52 -6.24 -17.60
CA GLU A 333 -13.84 -7.10 -18.58
C GLU A 333 -14.28 -8.56 -18.47
N TRP A 334 -14.50 -9.06 -17.26
CA TRP A 334 -14.90 -10.46 -17.03
C TRP A 334 -16.38 -10.73 -17.37
N THR A 335 -17.27 -9.81 -16.95
CA THR A 335 -18.72 -10.03 -17.06
C THR A 335 -19.37 -9.39 -18.27
N GLY A 336 -18.69 -8.42 -18.92
CA GLY A 336 -19.26 -7.59 -19.98
C GLY A 336 -20.31 -6.58 -19.48
N TRP A 337 -20.43 -6.34 -18.17
CA TRP A 337 -21.42 -5.41 -17.63
C TRP A 337 -21.07 -3.95 -17.96
N SER A 338 -22.11 -3.11 -18.02
CA SER A 338 -21.92 -1.66 -18.12
C SER A 338 -21.27 -1.08 -16.87
N HIS A 339 -20.53 0.02 -17.02
CA HIS A 339 -19.86 0.73 -15.93
C HIS A 339 -20.82 1.05 -14.76
N SER A 340 -22.02 1.58 -15.06
CA SER A 340 -23.01 1.92 -14.03
C SER A 340 -23.50 0.70 -13.24
N LYS A 341 -23.74 -0.44 -13.91
CA LYS A 341 -24.14 -1.68 -13.25
C LYS A 341 -23.02 -2.22 -12.37
N THR A 342 -21.80 -2.21 -12.90
CA THR A 342 -20.61 -2.70 -12.17
C THR A 342 -20.37 -1.91 -10.90
N ILE A 343 -20.44 -0.57 -10.97
CA ILE A 343 -20.28 0.29 -9.78
C ILE A 343 -21.29 -0.06 -8.69
N LYS A 344 -22.58 -0.17 -9.04
CA LYS A 344 -23.63 -0.48 -8.06
C LYS A 344 -23.40 -1.83 -7.38
N VAL A 345 -23.07 -2.86 -8.17
CA VAL A 345 -22.83 -4.20 -7.63
C VAL A 345 -21.56 -4.23 -6.79
N SER A 346 -20.45 -3.67 -7.29
CA SER A 346 -19.17 -3.62 -6.56
C SER A 346 -19.26 -2.79 -5.28
N PHE A 347 -20.02 -1.68 -5.29
CA PHE A 347 -20.31 -0.90 -4.08
C PHE A 347 -20.98 -1.76 -3.00
N VAL A 348 -22.05 -2.47 -3.35
CA VAL A 348 -22.78 -3.34 -2.40
C VAL A 348 -21.85 -4.46 -1.92
N LEU A 349 -21.13 -5.10 -2.83
CA LEU A 349 -20.22 -6.21 -2.47
C LEU A 349 -19.10 -5.73 -1.53
N VAL A 350 -18.41 -4.64 -1.84
CA VAL A 350 -17.35 -4.12 -0.97
C VAL A 350 -17.91 -3.74 0.38
N PHE A 351 -19.04 -3.03 0.43
CA PHE A 351 -19.67 -2.65 1.70
C PHE A 351 -20.02 -3.87 2.56
N VAL A 352 -20.72 -4.84 1.99
CA VAL A 352 -21.14 -6.05 2.72
C VAL A 352 -19.95 -6.90 3.16
N LEU A 353 -18.97 -7.07 2.29
CA LEU A 353 -17.75 -7.85 2.60
C LEU A 353 -16.85 -7.16 3.64
N SER A 354 -16.90 -5.82 3.77
CA SER A 354 -16.15 -5.08 4.79
C SER A 354 -16.81 -5.07 6.17
N LEU A 355 -18.11 -5.45 6.27
CA LEU A 355 -18.82 -5.48 7.56
C LEU A 355 -18.16 -6.42 8.60
N PRO A 356 -17.73 -7.65 8.27
CA PRO A 356 -17.07 -8.51 9.23
C PRO A 356 -15.82 -7.90 9.86
N CYS A 357 -15.00 -7.20 9.07
CA CYS A 357 -13.83 -6.47 9.58
C CYS A 357 -14.24 -5.36 10.56
N ALA A 358 -15.15 -4.47 10.14
CA ALA A 358 -15.62 -3.36 10.96
C ALA A 358 -16.30 -3.83 12.27
N LEU A 359 -17.00 -4.97 12.24
CA LEU A 359 -17.66 -5.57 13.40
C LEU A 359 -16.73 -6.50 14.21
N GLY A 360 -15.58 -6.86 13.68
CA GLY A 360 -14.62 -7.78 14.32
C GLY A 360 -14.03 -7.27 15.64
N PHE A 361 -14.06 -5.97 15.87
CA PHE A 361 -13.60 -5.35 17.11
C PHE A 361 -14.67 -5.18 18.19
N ASN A 362 -15.94 -5.48 17.86
CA ASN A 362 -17.07 -5.28 18.75
C ASN A 362 -18.04 -6.46 18.71
N VAL A 363 -19.08 -6.44 17.84
CA VAL A 363 -20.12 -7.46 17.78
C VAL A 363 -19.58 -8.86 17.46
N LEU A 364 -18.55 -8.95 16.61
CA LEU A 364 -17.90 -10.20 16.19
C LEU A 364 -16.54 -10.43 16.85
N SER A 365 -16.23 -9.75 17.96
CA SER A 365 -14.94 -9.87 18.68
C SER A 365 -14.65 -11.28 19.22
N PHE A 366 -15.66 -12.14 19.31
CA PHE A 366 -15.50 -13.55 19.66
C PHE A 366 -14.90 -14.40 18.53
N VAL A 367 -14.85 -13.88 17.30
CA VAL A 367 -14.25 -14.55 16.14
C VAL A 367 -12.75 -14.23 16.14
N GLN A 368 -11.93 -15.20 16.54
CA GLN A 368 -10.48 -15.09 16.66
C GLN A 368 -9.79 -16.09 15.73
N PRO A 369 -9.72 -15.80 14.43
CA PRO A 369 -9.41 -16.80 13.40
C PRO A 369 -7.94 -17.26 13.38
N LEU A 370 -7.03 -16.45 13.93
CA LEU A 370 -5.59 -16.76 14.01
C LEU A 370 -5.11 -17.09 15.43
N GLY A 371 -6.04 -17.44 16.33
CA GLY A 371 -5.77 -17.72 17.75
C GLY A 371 -6.20 -16.59 18.68
N ALA A 372 -6.00 -16.81 19.98
CA ALA A 372 -6.46 -15.91 21.03
C ALA A 372 -5.95 -14.47 20.85
N GLY A 373 -6.85 -13.51 20.93
CA GLY A 373 -6.56 -12.09 20.76
C GLY A 373 -6.47 -11.59 19.30
N SER A 374 -6.59 -12.49 18.30
CA SER A 374 -6.64 -12.09 16.90
C SER A 374 -8.02 -11.57 16.48
N THR A 375 -8.04 -10.73 15.48
CA THR A 375 -9.25 -10.14 14.90
C THR A 375 -9.49 -10.65 13.48
N ILE A 376 -10.67 -10.38 12.93
CA ILE A 376 -10.97 -10.66 11.52
C ILE A 376 -10.03 -9.87 10.61
N GLN A 377 -9.68 -8.62 10.98
CA GLN A 377 -8.70 -7.79 10.24
C GLN A 377 -7.33 -8.47 10.18
N ASP A 378 -6.86 -9.09 11.27
CA ASP A 378 -5.57 -9.80 11.28
C ASP A 378 -5.55 -10.96 10.28
N LEU A 379 -6.68 -11.66 10.12
CA LEU A 379 -6.81 -12.72 9.11
C LEU A 379 -6.78 -12.14 7.69
N GLU A 380 -7.53 -11.08 7.44
CA GLU A 380 -7.61 -10.44 6.11
C GLU A 380 -6.26 -9.87 5.70
N ASP A 381 -5.56 -9.17 6.61
CA ASP A 381 -4.21 -8.68 6.36
C ASP A 381 -3.21 -9.83 6.17
N PHE A 382 -3.29 -10.89 6.97
CA PHE A 382 -2.42 -12.06 6.80
C PHE A 382 -2.63 -12.73 5.42
N ILE A 383 -3.87 -12.87 4.96
CA ILE A 383 -4.17 -13.42 3.63
C ILE A 383 -3.57 -12.52 2.54
N VAL A 384 -3.70 -11.21 2.63
CA VAL A 384 -3.16 -10.30 1.63
C VAL A 384 -1.64 -10.23 1.72
N SER A 385 -1.11 -9.84 2.87
CA SER A 385 0.31 -9.48 3.02
C SER A 385 1.24 -10.70 2.99
N ASN A 386 0.83 -11.84 3.57
CA ASN A 386 1.67 -13.03 3.67
C ASN A 386 1.38 -14.07 2.59
N ASN A 387 0.25 -13.99 1.89
CA ASN A 387 -0.10 -14.97 0.83
C ASN A 387 -0.22 -14.31 -0.54
N LEU A 388 -1.19 -13.40 -0.72
CA LEU A 388 -1.55 -12.93 -2.06
C LEU A 388 -0.47 -12.07 -2.69
N LEU A 389 0.17 -11.17 -1.94
CA LEU A 389 1.25 -10.34 -2.46
C LEU A 389 2.48 -11.18 -2.85
N PRO A 390 3.04 -12.06 -2.00
CA PRO A 390 4.18 -12.88 -2.38
C PRO A 390 3.85 -13.89 -3.49
N LEU A 391 2.78 -14.68 -3.35
CA LEU A 391 2.44 -15.72 -4.33
C LEU A 391 1.98 -15.14 -5.67
N GLY A 392 1.28 -14.01 -5.66
CA GLY A 392 0.91 -13.30 -6.86
C GLY A 392 2.14 -12.74 -7.58
N SER A 393 3.07 -12.12 -6.85
CA SER A 393 4.35 -11.66 -7.39
C SER A 393 5.16 -12.82 -7.98
N LEU A 394 5.20 -13.97 -7.29
CA LEU A 394 5.82 -15.20 -7.81
C LEU A 394 5.16 -15.65 -9.11
N CYS A 395 3.82 -15.57 -9.19
CA CYS A 395 3.09 -15.91 -10.40
C CYS A 395 3.49 -15.00 -11.57
N TYR A 396 3.57 -13.68 -11.39
CA TYR A 396 4.03 -12.74 -12.42
C TYR A 396 5.48 -13.02 -12.85
N VAL A 397 6.37 -13.27 -11.90
CA VAL A 397 7.79 -13.60 -12.19
C VAL A 397 7.88 -14.89 -13.01
N LEU A 398 7.25 -15.97 -12.56
CA LEU A 398 7.27 -17.25 -13.28
C LEU A 398 6.60 -17.16 -14.64
N PHE A 399 5.51 -16.42 -14.77
CA PHE A 399 4.84 -16.20 -16.05
C PHE A 399 5.74 -15.46 -17.05
N CYS A 400 6.45 -14.44 -16.61
CA CYS A 400 7.35 -13.65 -17.45
C CYS A 400 8.67 -14.34 -17.77
N THR A 401 9.10 -15.34 -16.97
CA THR A 401 10.45 -15.92 -17.11
C THR A 401 10.46 -17.37 -17.55
N SER A 402 9.42 -18.17 -17.20
CA SER A 402 9.33 -19.58 -17.46
C SER A 402 9.03 -19.89 -18.94
N LYS A 403 9.52 -21.02 -19.43
CA LYS A 403 9.18 -21.55 -20.76
C LYS A 403 7.70 -22.01 -20.87
N TYR A 404 7.04 -22.24 -19.75
CA TYR A 404 5.62 -22.59 -19.68
C TYR A 404 4.70 -21.38 -19.51
N GLY A 405 5.26 -20.19 -19.36
CA GLY A 405 4.55 -18.91 -19.32
C GLY A 405 4.76 -18.11 -20.61
N TRP A 406 4.56 -16.79 -20.52
CA TRP A 406 4.78 -15.86 -21.63
C TRP A 406 6.27 -15.82 -22.06
N GLY A 407 7.17 -16.03 -21.13
CA GLY A 407 8.60 -16.26 -21.35
C GLY A 407 9.44 -14.99 -21.39
N PHE A 408 10.71 -15.13 -20.96
CA PHE A 408 11.64 -14.00 -20.77
C PHE A 408 11.92 -13.18 -22.03
N LYS A 409 11.94 -13.83 -23.21
CA LYS A 409 12.16 -13.15 -24.49
C LYS A 409 11.03 -12.20 -24.83
N ASN A 410 9.78 -12.60 -24.63
CA ASN A 410 8.60 -11.78 -24.87
C ASN A 410 8.51 -10.62 -23.86
N PHE A 411 8.74 -10.92 -22.58
CA PHE A 411 8.84 -9.94 -21.53
C PHE A 411 9.89 -8.86 -21.86
N LEU A 412 11.12 -9.24 -22.22
CA LEU A 412 12.19 -8.31 -22.56
C LEU A 412 11.85 -7.42 -23.76
N LYS A 413 11.23 -7.99 -24.78
CA LYS A 413 10.78 -7.25 -25.97
C LYS A 413 9.78 -6.19 -25.59
N GLU A 414 8.81 -6.51 -24.73
CA GLU A 414 7.80 -5.57 -24.27
C GLU A 414 8.39 -4.53 -23.32
N ALA A 415 9.14 -4.93 -22.29
CA ALA A 415 9.73 -4.03 -21.30
C ALA A 415 10.63 -2.97 -21.95
N ASN A 416 11.35 -3.36 -23.01
CA ASN A 416 12.32 -2.51 -23.72
C ASN A 416 11.72 -1.80 -24.96
N CYS A 417 10.41 -1.87 -25.17
CA CYS A 417 9.75 -1.12 -26.24
C CYS A 417 9.70 0.38 -25.87
N GLY A 418 10.10 1.24 -26.81
CA GLY A 418 10.11 2.70 -26.64
C GLY A 418 11.47 3.26 -26.22
N GLU A 419 11.43 4.49 -25.68
CA GLU A 419 12.61 5.24 -25.24
C GLU A 419 12.81 5.19 -23.72
N GLY A 420 14.05 5.24 -23.25
CA GLY A 420 14.42 5.30 -21.84
C GLY A 420 15.36 4.19 -21.40
N ILE A 421 15.36 3.88 -20.09
CA ILE A 421 16.24 2.86 -19.48
C ILE A 421 15.74 1.48 -19.83
N SER A 422 16.62 0.64 -20.37
CA SER A 422 16.30 -0.74 -20.74
C SER A 422 16.37 -1.66 -19.53
N PHE A 423 15.49 -2.65 -19.49
CA PHE A 423 15.65 -3.78 -18.58
C PHE A 423 16.86 -4.62 -19.03
N PRO A 424 17.87 -4.85 -18.17
CA PRO A 424 19.10 -5.49 -18.59
C PRO A 424 18.89 -6.99 -18.85
N LYS A 425 19.36 -7.47 -20.01
CA LYS A 425 19.27 -8.88 -20.38
C LYS A 425 20.08 -9.79 -19.44
N GLN A 426 21.17 -9.25 -18.90
CA GLN A 426 22.13 -9.97 -18.05
C GLN A 426 21.50 -10.47 -16.74
N VAL A 427 20.47 -9.79 -16.24
CA VAL A 427 19.77 -10.22 -15.00
C VAL A 427 18.79 -11.38 -15.24
N GLY A 428 18.73 -11.93 -16.44
CA GLY A 428 17.78 -13.01 -16.78
C GLY A 428 17.87 -14.22 -15.86
N PHE A 429 19.08 -14.69 -15.53
CA PHE A 429 19.27 -15.78 -14.57
C PHE A 429 18.74 -15.40 -13.18
N TYR A 430 19.07 -14.21 -12.70
CA TYR A 430 18.66 -13.71 -11.41
C TYR A 430 17.11 -13.65 -11.27
N VAL A 431 16.44 -13.06 -12.25
CA VAL A 431 14.97 -12.91 -12.19
C VAL A 431 14.23 -14.23 -12.40
N SER A 432 14.84 -15.19 -13.14
CA SER A 432 14.20 -16.48 -13.44
C SER A 432 14.33 -17.50 -12.31
N TYR A 433 15.40 -17.43 -11.51
CA TYR A 433 15.71 -18.48 -10.52
C TYR A 433 15.89 -17.92 -9.11
N ILE A 434 16.57 -16.79 -8.93
CA ILE A 434 16.89 -16.27 -7.60
C ILE A 434 15.68 -15.54 -7.00
N ILE A 435 15.02 -14.63 -7.74
CA ILE A 435 13.84 -13.92 -7.25
C ILE A 435 12.72 -14.90 -6.83
N PRO A 436 12.34 -15.95 -7.61
CA PRO A 436 11.35 -16.92 -7.15
C PRO A 436 11.70 -17.60 -5.82
N VAL A 437 12.97 -17.96 -5.62
CA VAL A 437 13.42 -18.56 -4.35
C VAL A 437 13.30 -17.57 -3.20
N ILE A 438 13.73 -16.32 -3.39
CA ILE A 438 13.61 -15.28 -2.35
C ILE A 438 12.13 -15.05 -1.99
N ILE A 439 11.24 -14.97 -2.96
CA ILE A 439 9.79 -14.79 -2.70
C ILE A 439 9.24 -15.97 -1.89
N LEU A 440 9.62 -17.22 -2.23
CA LEU A 440 9.21 -18.40 -1.45
C LEU A 440 9.76 -18.36 -0.03
N VAL A 441 11.00 -17.92 0.17
CA VAL A 441 11.58 -17.75 1.52
C VAL A 441 10.79 -16.69 2.32
N ILE A 442 10.45 -15.56 1.72
CA ILE A 442 9.61 -14.52 2.37
C ILE A 442 8.25 -15.10 2.75
N PHE A 443 7.62 -15.85 1.83
CA PHE A 443 6.33 -16.49 2.08
C PHE A 443 6.40 -17.47 3.26
N ILE A 444 7.39 -18.36 3.29
CA ILE A 444 7.59 -19.35 4.37
C ILE A 444 7.89 -18.64 5.69
N GLN A 445 8.76 -17.64 5.69
CA GLN A 445 9.10 -16.88 6.89
C GLN A 445 7.88 -16.15 7.47
N GLY A 446 6.97 -15.64 6.63
CA GLY A 446 5.72 -15.06 7.09
C GLY A 446 4.85 -16.03 7.90
N TYR A 447 4.88 -17.31 7.57
CA TYR A 447 4.19 -18.36 8.33
C TYR A 447 4.94 -18.71 9.63
N ILE A 448 6.27 -18.85 9.55
CA ILE A 448 7.11 -19.14 10.73
C ILE A 448 6.91 -18.04 11.78
N SER A 449 7.02 -16.76 11.40
CA SER A 449 6.89 -15.64 12.33
C SER A 449 5.47 -15.47 12.89
N LYS A 450 4.44 -16.03 12.25
CA LYS A 450 3.05 -15.91 12.71
C LYS A 450 2.60 -17.09 13.59
N PHE A 451 3.12 -18.31 13.37
CA PHE A 451 2.57 -19.53 13.96
C PHE A 451 3.60 -20.33 14.79
N LEU A 452 4.87 -20.03 14.68
CA LEU A 452 5.98 -20.67 15.40
C LEU A 452 6.72 -19.66 16.30
#